data_8626b1096f11a7ca0cd2720351586d31
#
_entry.id   8626b1096f11a7ca0cd2720351586d31
#
_cell.length_a   1.000
_cell.length_b   1.000
_cell.length_c   1.000
_cell.angle_alpha   90.00
_cell.angle_beta   90.00
_cell.angle_gamma   90.00
#
_symmetry.space_group_name_H-M   'P 1'
#
loop_
_entity.id
_entity.type
_entity.pdbx_description
1 polymer ?
#
loop_
_entity_poly.entity_id
_entity_poly.type
_entity_poly.pdbx_seq_one_letter_code
_entity_poly.pdbx_strand_id
1 'polypeptide(L)'
;DGQILSAENVWALRQKIGMVFQNPDNQFVGATVEDDVAFGMENQGIPREEMILRVDQALKQVNMLEFKGKEPARLSGGQKQRVAIAGIIALRPEIIILDEATSMLDPTGRAEIMRVIREIKAEYNLTVLSITHDLDEATLSDRVLVMRAGKIIKSAKPEELFASGEDMINIGLDMPFTSNLAEDLRADFNLPEKYLNEEELAELLAERLRK
;
A
#
# COMPACT_ATOMS: atom_id res chain seq x y z
N ASP A 1 3.22 7.14 -19.66
CA ASP A 1 3.24 8.23 -20.66
C ASP A 1 4.27 8.02 -21.78
N GLY A 2 4.94 6.86 -21.84
CA GLY A 2 5.90 6.52 -22.90
C GLY A 2 7.23 7.32 -22.89
N GLN A 3 7.45 8.14 -21.87
CA GLN A 3 8.70 8.88 -21.72
C GLN A 3 9.78 8.01 -21.08
N ILE A 4 10.93 7.92 -21.73
CA ILE A 4 12.11 7.25 -21.16
C ILE A 4 12.80 8.23 -20.20
N LEU A 5 13.20 7.74 -19.02
CA LEU A 5 13.94 8.54 -18.05
C LEU A 5 15.26 9.02 -18.64
N SER A 6 15.51 10.33 -18.59
CA SER A 6 16.73 10.97 -19.07
C SER A 6 17.19 12.07 -18.10
N ALA A 7 18.39 12.60 -18.28
CA ALA A 7 18.90 13.69 -17.46
C ALA A 7 18.04 14.97 -17.58
N GLU A 8 17.42 15.19 -18.74
CA GLU A 8 16.61 16.37 -19.01
C GLU A 8 15.23 16.33 -18.33
N ASN A 9 14.65 15.13 -18.18
CA ASN A 9 13.28 14.97 -17.66
C ASN A 9 13.18 14.36 -16.25
N VAL A 10 14.31 13.95 -15.67
CA VAL A 10 14.33 13.26 -14.35
C VAL A 10 13.65 14.05 -13.25
N TRP A 11 13.84 15.37 -13.21
CA TRP A 11 13.24 16.22 -12.18
C TRP A 11 11.72 16.32 -12.33
N ALA A 12 11.24 16.53 -13.56
CA ALA A 12 9.81 16.59 -13.84
C ALA A 12 9.10 15.24 -13.55
N LEU A 13 9.76 14.12 -13.86
CA LEU A 13 9.21 12.79 -13.57
C LEU A 13 9.22 12.47 -12.07
N ARG A 14 10.27 12.88 -11.32
CA ARG A 14 10.32 12.69 -9.88
C ARG A 14 9.23 13.45 -9.12
N GLN A 15 8.82 14.62 -9.60
CA GLN A 15 7.71 15.37 -9.00
C GLN A 15 6.36 14.65 -9.10
N LYS A 16 6.21 13.74 -10.07
CA LYS A 16 5.00 12.95 -10.30
C LYS A 16 4.97 11.64 -9.51
N ILE A 17 6.08 11.26 -8.88
CA ILE A 17 6.24 9.97 -8.22
C ILE A 17 6.54 10.19 -6.75
N GLY A 18 5.71 9.66 -5.88
CA GLY A 18 5.99 9.53 -4.46
C GLY A 18 6.47 8.12 -4.16
N MET A 19 7.46 7.97 -3.26
CA MET A 19 7.98 6.66 -2.87
C MET A 19 8.09 6.57 -1.36
N VAL A 20 7.54 5.51 -0.78
CA VAL A 20 7.69 5.14 0.64
C VAL A 20 8.55 3.90 0.71
N PHE A 21 9.66 3.99 1.44
CA PHE A 21 10.60 2.88 1.62
C PHE A 21 10.24 2.01 2.81
N GLN A 22 10.77 0.79 2.84
CA GLN A 22 10.58 -0.18 3.91
C GLN A 22 11.03 0.36 5.28
N ASN A 23 12.19 1.02 5.32
CA ASN A 23 12.70 1.62 6.55
C ASN A 23 12.43 3.13 6.58
N PRO A 24 11.48 3.61 7.40
CA PRO A 24 11.13 5.02 7.48
C PRO A 24 12.25 5.89 8.08
N ASP A 25 13.16 5.35 8.89
CA ASP A 25 14.23 6.13 9.54
C ASP A 25 15.15 6.83 8.52
N ASN A 26 15.26 6.29 7.32
CA ASN A 26 16.10 6.85 6.27
C ASN A 26 15.42 7.98 5.47
N GLN A 27 14.17 8.32 5.78
CA GLN A 27 13.37 9.27 5.01
C GLN A 27 13.20 10.61 5.72
N PHE A 28 13.34 10.64 7.05
CA PHE A 28 13.10 11.84 7.84
C PHE A 28 14.22 12.88 7.70
N VAL A 29 13.83 14.11 7.37
CA VAL A 29 14.71 15.28 7.26
C VAL A 29 14.22 16.46 8.09
N GLY A 30 12.92 16.49 8.43
CA GLY A 30 12.27 17.55 9.20
C GLY A 30 12.64 17.50 10.69
N ALA A 31 12.69 18.67 11.36
CA ALA A 31 12.86 18.75 12.80
C ALA A 31 11.61 18.26 13.56
N THR A 32 10.45 18.50 13.01
CA THR A 32 9.16 18.04 13.51
C THR A 32 8.44 17.19 12.44
N VAL A 33 7.39 16.49 12.86
CA VAL A 33 6.54 15.73 11.95
C VAL A 33 5.91 16.64 10.87
N GLU A 34 5.47 17.84 11.24
CA GLU A 34 4.91 18.78 10.26
C GLU A 34 5.94 19.28 9.25
N ASP A 35 7.17 19.56 9.71
CA ASP A 35 8.25 19.98 8.82
C ASP A 35 8.61 18.87 7.83
N ASP A 36 8.62 17.63 8.30
CA ASP A 36 8.93 16.48 7.46
C ASP A 36 7.87 16.25 6.38
N VAL A 37 6.60 16.29 6.75
CA VAL A 37 5.48 16.16 5.80
C VAL A 37 5.43 17.33 4.80
N ALA A 38 5.82 18.56 5.25
CA ALA A 38 5.87 19.74 4.39
C ALA A 38 7.06 19.74 3.43
N PHE A 39 8.16 19.07 3.76
CA PHE A 39 9.44 19.14 3.06
C PHE A 39 9.35 18.95 1.53
N GLY A 40 8.62 17.94 1.10
CA GLY A 40 8.46 17.68 -0.33
C GLY A 40 7.67 18.79 -1.04
N MET A 41 6.67 19.37 -0.38
CA MET A 41 5.87 20.49 -0.91
C MET A 41 6.67 21.80 -0.97
N GLU A 42 7.57 22.04 0.00
CA GLU A 42 8.49 23.18 -0.04
C GLU A 42 9.39 23.12 -1.28
N ASN A 43 9.94 21.94 -1.58
CA ASN A 43 10.76 21.71 -2.76
C ASN A 43 9.98 21.90 -4.08
N GLN A 44 8.65 21.74 -4.06
CA GLN A 44 7.77 22.02 -5.21
C GLN A 44 7.30 23.48 -5.27
N GLY A 45 7.66 24.32 -4.29
CA GLY A 45 7.24 25.71 -4.22
C GLY A 45 5.75 25.93 -3.93
N ILE A 46 5.11 24.98 -3.24
CA ILE A 46 3.71 25.09 -2.82
C ILE A 46 3.56 26.25 -1.81
N PRO A 47 2.55 27.13 -1.96
CA PRO A 47 2.31 28.23 -1.02
C PRO A 47 2.12 27.73 0.42
N ARG A 48 2.67 28.48 1.41
CA ARG A 48 2.64 28.11 2.81
C ARG A 48 1.26 27.80 3.35
N GLU A 49 0.27 28.60 3.00
CA GLU A 49 -1.12 28.40 3.45
C GLU A 49 -1.70 27.08 2.97
N GLU A 50 -1.39 26.70 1.73
CA GLU A 50 -1.81 25.42 1.16
C GLU A 50 -1.05 24.26 1.79
N MET A 51 0.27 24.41 2.05
CA MET A 51 1.05 23.38 2.73
C MET A 51 0.47 23.05 4.11
N ILE A 52 0.14 24.05 4.93
CA ILE A 52 -0.43 23.85 6.27
C ILE A 52 -1.74 23.00 6.18
N LEU A 53 -2.61 23.34 5.25
CA LEU A 53 -3.86 22.58 5.06
C LEU A 53 -3.61 21.13 4.63
N ARG A 54 -2.69 20.92 3.68
CA ARG A 54 -2.37 19.58 3.18
C ARG A 54 -1.66 18.71 4.24
N VAL A 55 -0.77 19.31 5.04
CA VAL A 55 -0.11 18.63 6.18
C VAL A 55 -1.15 18.15 7.18
N ASP A 56 -2.07 19.02 7.60
CA ASP A 56 -3.10 18.66 8.57
C ASP A 56 -4.04 17.58 8.04
N GLN A 57 -4.44 17.67 6.77
CA GLN A 57 -5.27 16.66 6.12
C GLN A 57 -4.56 15.31 6.05
N ALA A 58 -3.32 15.28 5.56
CA ALA A 58 -2.55 14.06 5.41
C ALA A 58 -2.28 13.37 6.77
N LEU A 59 -1.86 14.15 7.78
CA LEU A 59 -1.65 13.63 9.13
C LEU A 59 -2.93 13.10 9.77
N LYS A 60 -4.07 13.74 9.52
CA LYS A 60 -5.38 13.27 9.99
C LYS A 60 -5.75 11.93 9.34
N GLN A 61 -5.53 11.77 8.05
CA GLN A 61 -5.85 10.53 7.31
C GLN A 61 -5.09 9.30 7.84
N VAL A 62 -3.85 9.50 8.32
CA VAL A 62 -3.03 8.42 8.88
C VAL A 62 -3.06 8.36 10.42
N ASN A 63 -3.99 9.07 11.08
CA ASN A 63 -4.13 9.13 12.55
C ASN A 63 -2.85 9.64 13.26
N MET A 64 -2.17 10.64 12.69
CA MET A 64 -0.93 11.20 13.24
C MET A 64 -1.00 12.70 13.56
N LEU A 65 -2.19 13.33 13.48
CA LEU A 65 -2.32 14.78 13.67
C LEU A 65 -1.87 15.26 15.05
N GLU A 66 -2.13 14.48 16.10
CA GLU A 66 -1.70 14.81 17.48
C GLU A 66 -0.18 14.80 17.67
N PHE A 67 0.55 14.17 16.75
CA PHE A 67 2.01 14.09 16.76
C PHE A 67 2.69 15.19 15.93
N LYS A 68 1.92 16.09 15.33
CA LYS A 68 2.37 17.12 14.38
C LYS A 68 3.64 17.88 14.84
N GLY A 69 3.68 18.34 16.10
CA GLY A 69 4.81 19.07 16.67
C GLY A 69 5.91 18.20 17.31
N LYS A 70 5.81 16.86 17.22
CA LYS A 70 6.83 15.96 17.79
C LYS A 70 8.02 15.78 16.85
N GLU A 71 9.18 15.51 17.46
CA GLU A 71 10.37 15.09 16.73
C GLU A 71 10.17 13.67 16.17
N PRO A 72 10.46 13.40 14.88
CA PRO A 72 10.32 12.06 14.29
C PRO A 72 11.10 10.98 15.07
N ALA A 73 12.26 11.32 15.65
CA ALA A 73 13.06 10.39 16.44
C ALA A 73 12.33 9.82 17.67
N ARG A 74 11.28 10.49 18.16
CA ARG A 74 10.48 10.06 19.32
C ARG A 74 9.26 9.19 18.96
N LEU A 75 9.10 8.87 17.69
CA LEU A 75 8.02 8.04 17.20
C LEU A 75 8.40 6.56 17.19
N SER A 76 7.41 5.68 17.38
CA SER A 76 7.58 4.24 17.10
C SER A 76 7.77 3.98 15.60
N GLY A 77 8.30 2.81 15.21
CA GLY A 77 8.48 2.44 13.81
C GLY A 77 7.19 2.55 12.99
N GLY A 78 6.07 2.05 13.52
CA GLY A 78 4.77 2.17 12.86
C GLY A 78 4.26 3.62 12.76
N GLN A 79 4.51 4.46 13.77
CA GLN A 79 4.18 5.89 13.70
C GLN A 79 5.01 6.60 12.64
N LYS A 80 6.32 6.31 12.58
CA LYS A 80 7.21 6.83 11.54
C LYS A 80 6.72 6.45 10.14
N GLN A 81 6.34 5.20 9.95
CA GLN A 81 5.80 4.73 8.66
C GLN A 81 4.53 5.50 8.25
N ARG A 82 3.61 5.73 9.19
CA ARG A 82 2.40 6.53 8.94
C ARG A 82 2.75 7.97 8.54
N VAL A 83 3.73 8.59 9.19
CA VAL A 83 4.20 9.95 8.84
C VAL A 83 4.86 9.98 7.47
N ALA A 84 5.70 9.00 7.13
CA ALA A 84 6.30 8.89 5.79
C ALA A 84 5.22 8.79 4.68
N ILE A 85 4.18 8.00 4.92
CA ILE A 85 3.03 7.89 4.02
C ILE A 85 2.28 9.22 3.94
N ALA A 86 2.06 9.94 5.06
CA ALA A 86 1.44 11.26 5.06
C ALA A 86 2.21 12.26 4.20
N GLY A 87 3.56 12.25 4.26
CA GLY A 87 4.42 13.10 3.43
C GLY A 87 4.18 12.89 1.93
N ILE A 88 4.01 11.63 1.51
CA ILE A 88 3.72 11.32 0.10
C ILE A 88 2.29 11.70 -0.28
N ILE A 89 1.31 11.47 0.60
CA ILE A 89 -0.08 11.86 0.37
C ILE A 89 -0.22 13.38 0.20
N ALA A 90 0.46 14.16 1.04
CA ALA A 90 0.43 15.62 0.99
C ALA A 90 0.94 16.20 -0.34
N LEU A 91 1.89 15.50 -0.99
CA LEU A 91 2.41 15.88 -2.31
C LEU A 91 1.41 15.70 -3.45
N ARG A 92 0.41 14.83 -3.31
CA ARG A 92 -0.57 14.47 -4.35
C ARG A 92 0.11 14.05 -5.67
N PRO A 93 0.99 13.04 -5.65
CA PRO A 93 1.68 12.59 -6.86
C PRO A 93 0.73 11.88 -7.83
N GLU A 94 1.15 11.64 -9.08
CA GLU A 94 0.40 10.81 -10.04
C GLU A 94 0.60 9.31 -9.77
N ILE A 95 1.76 8.94 -9.21
CA ILE A 95 2.14 7.55 -8.92
C ILE A 95 2.69 7.48 -7.50
N ILE A 96 2.21 6.51 -6.73
CA ILE A 96 2.77 6.15 -5.42
C ILE A 96 3.43 4.78 -5.52
N ILE A 97 4.68 4.69 -5.07
CA ILE A 97 5.41 3.43 -4.93
C ILE A 97 5.53 3.12 -3.43
N LEU A 98 5.05 1.97 -3.01
CA LEU A 98 5.14 1.45 -1.66
C LEU A 98 6.11 0.28 -1.66
N ASP A 99 7.31 0.47 -1.13
CA ASP A 99 8.34 -0.56 -1.06
C ASP A 99 8.31 -1.20 0.33
N GLU A 100 7.54 -2.30 0.47
CA GLU A 100 7.25 -2.96 1.74
C GLU A 100 6.80 -1.99 2.85
N ALA A 101 6.08 -0.94 2.46
CA ALA A 101 5.76 0.21 3.30
C ALA A 101 4.83 -0.10 4.49
N THR A 102 4.23 -1.29 4.53
CA THR A 102 3.35 -1.74 5.61
C THR A 102 4.01 -2.75 6.56
N SER A 103 5.25 -3.18 6.28
CA SER A 103 5.95 -4.24 7.03
C SER A 103 6.21 -3.90 8.50
N MET A 104 6.33 -2.61 8.84
CA MET A 104 6.55 -2.12 10.20
C MET A 104 5.25 -1.89 11.00
N LEU A 105 4.09 -2.13 10.39
CA LEU A 105 2.77 -1.94 11.01
C LEU A 105 2.25 -3.26 11.58
N ASP A 106 1.49 -3.14 12.66
CA ASP A 106 0.66 -4.23 13.14
C ASP A 106 -0.50 -4.52 12.15
N PRO A 107 -1.18 -5.66 12.22
CA PRO A 107 -2.23 -6.03 11.26
C PRO A 107 -3.34 -4.97 11.14
N THR A 108 -3.79 -4.41 12.26
CA THR A 108 -4.81 -3.35 12.26
C THR A 108 -4.32 -2.09 11.58
N GLY A 109 -3.10 -1.65 11.91
CA GLY A 109 -2.48 -0.49 11.30
C GLY A 109 -2.25 -0.65 9.80
N ARG A 110 -1.89 -1.86 9.36
CA ARG A 110 -1.75 -2.20 7.93
C ARG A 110 -3.09 -2.05 7.21
N ALA A 111 -4.15 -2.66 7.73
CA ALA A 111 -5.49 -2.58 7.14
C ALA A 111 -5.98 -1.12 7.03
N GLU A 112 -5.76 -0.31 8.07
CA GLU A 112 -6.11 1.12 8.04
C GLU A 112 -5.35 1.88 6.94
N ILE A 113 -4.03 1.70 6.85
CA ILE A 113 -3.22 2.38 5.83
C ILE A 113 -3.61 1.93 4.42
N MET A 114 -3.83 0.65 4.19
CA MET A 114 -4.28 0.16 2.88
C MET A 114 -5.66 0.70 2.51
N ARG A 115 -6.56 0.89 3.48
CA ARG A 115 -7.83 1.58 3.27
C ARG A 115 -7.62 3.04 2.85
N VAL A 116 -6.78 3.79 3.57
CA VAL A 116 -6.45 5.19 3.25
C VAL A 116 -5.86 5.31 1.85
N ILE A 117 -4.92 4.44 1.48
CA ILE A 117 -4.31 4.44 0.15
C ILE A 117 -5.35 4.17 -0.95
N ARG A 118 -6.30 3.26 -0.73
CA ARG A 118 -7.39 3.00 -1.69
C ARG A 118 -8.34 4.20 -1.84
N GLU A 119 -8.69 4.85 -0.73
CA GLU A 119 -9.53 6.05 -0.75
C GLU A 119 -8.86 7.17 -1.56
N ILE A 120 -7.57 7.43 -1.31
CA ILE A 120 -6.80 8.46 -2.02
C ILE A 120 -6.61 8.10 -3.50
N LYS A 121 -6.33 6.82 -3.81
CA LYS A 121 -6.27 6.32 -5.18
C LYS A 121 -7.56 6.65 -5.94
N ALA A 122 -8.72 6.42 -5.33
CA ALA A 122 -10.01 6.71 -5.94
C ALA A 122 -10.29 8.22 -6.06
N GLU A 123 -9.96 9.00 -5.02
CA GLU A 123 -10.19 10.45 -4.98
C GLU A 123 -9.34 11.20 -6.01
N TYR A 124 -8.06 10.86 -6.14
CA TYR A 124 -7.11 11.56 -7.02
C TYR A 124 -6.80 10.82 -8.32
N ASN A 125 -7.46 9.66 -8.57
CA ASN A 125 -7.24 8.82 -9.76
C ASN A 125 -5.75 8.51 -10.01
N LEU A 126 -5.03 8.19 -8.95
CA LEU A 126 -3.59 7.92 -9.01
C LEU A 126 -3.29 6.43 -9.19
N THR A 127 -2.07 6.14 -9.62
CA THR A 127 -1.56 4.77 -9.74
C THR A 127 -0.79 4.41 -8.48
N VAL A 128 -1.11 3.25 -7.87
CA VAL A 128 -0.33 2.69 -6.75
C VAL A 128 0.42 1.46 -7.23
N LEU A 129 1.73 1.44 -7.00
CA LEU A 129 2.60 0.28 -7.18
C LEU A 129 3.06 -0.18 -5.79
N SER A 130 2.50 -1.29 -5.29
CA SER A 130 2.93 -1.91 -4.04
C SER A 130 3.91 -3.04 -4.32
N ILE A 131 5.08 -2.98 -3.69
CA ILE A 131 6.06 -4.07 -3.65
C ILE A 131 5.88 -4.72 -2.30
N THR A 132 5.44 -5.97 -2.30
CA THR A 132 5.13 -6.69 -1.07
C THR A 132 5.41 -8.19 -1.22
N HIS A 133 5.71 -8.84 -0.13
CA HIS A 133 5.72 -10.29 -0.01
C HIS A 133 4.46 -10.81 0.74
N ASP A 134 3.61 -9.90 1.20
CA ASP A 134 2.35 -10.21 1.85
C ASP A 134 1.29 -10.48 0.79
N LEU A 135 0.82 -11.72 0.74
CA LEU A 135 -0.15 -12.17 -0.26
C LEU A 135 -1.55 -11.61 0.01
N ASP A 136 -1.90 -11.37 1.27
CA ASP A 136 -3.19 -10.77 1.61
C ASP A 136 -3.23 -9.30 1.13
N GLU A 137 -2.11 -8.56 1.22
CA GLU A 137 -2.00 -7.24 0.59
C GLU A 137 -2.12 -7.33 -0.94
N ALA A 138 -1.49 -8.33 -1.56
CA ALA A 138 -1.55 -8.53 -3.01
C ALA A 138 -2.98 -8.80 -3.52
N THR A 139 -3.82 -9.46 -2.72
CA THR A 139 -5.24 -9.71 -3.07
C THR A 139 -6.06 -8.44 -3.22
N LEU A 140 -5.64 -7.34 -2.60
CA LEU A 140 -6.33 -6.03 -2.64
C LEU A 140 -5.99 -5.19 -3.88
N SER A 141 -5.12 -5.68 -4.75
CA SER A 141 -4.67 -4.97 -5.95
C SER A 141 -5.57 -5.23 -7.16
N ASP A 142 -5.57 -4.33 -8.15
CA ASP A 142 -6.27 -4.56 -9.43
C ASP A 142 -5.53 -5.59 -10.30
N ARG A 143 -4.22 -5.72 -10.10
CA ARG A 143 -3.32 -6.58 -10.88
C ARG A 143 -2.07 -6.92 -10.09
N VAL A 144 -1.67 -8.16 -10.14
CA VAL A 144 -0.43 -8.66 -9.55
C VAL A 144 0.61 -8.94 -10.64
N LEU A 145 1.81 -8.46 -10.41
CA LEU A 145 2.99 -8.77 -11.23
C LEU A 145 3.92 -9.67 -10.40
N VAL A 146 4.01 -10.95 -10.79
CA VAL A 146 4.92 -11.89 -10.12
C VAL A 146 6.30 -11.76 -10.74
N MET A 147 7.28 -11.45 -9.90
CA MET A 147 8.67 -11.28 -10.32
C MET A 147 9.56 -12.41 -9.79
N ARG A 148 10.47 -12.90 -10.64
CA ARG A 148 11.50 -13.87 -10.27
C ARG A 148 12.80 -13.57 -11.02
N ALA A 149 13.91 -13.52 -10.30
CA ALA A 149 15.22 -13.23 -10.88
C ALA A 149 15.25 -12.00 -11.81
N GLY A 150 14.59 -10.91 -11.40
CA GLY A 150 14.54 -9.65 -12.15
C GLY A 150 13.62 -9.64 -13.38
N LYS A 151 12.81 -10.68 -13.58
CA LYS A 151 11.88 -10.78 -14.71
C LYS A 151 10.44 -10.93 -14.21
N ILE A 152 9.49 -10.31 -14.92
CA ILE A 152 8.07 -10.57 -14.72
C ILE A 152 7.76 -11.93 -15.36
N ILE A 153 7.35 -12.90 -14.56
CA ILE A 153 7.03 -14.27 -15.00
C ILE A 153 5.53 -14.48 -15.15
N LYS A 154 4.71 -13.70 -14.45
CA LYS A 154 3.23 -13.74 -14.56
C LYS A 154 2.67 -12.35 -14.31
N SER A 155 1.57 -12.02 -14.98
CA SER A 155 0.79 -10.81 -14.76
C SER A 155 -0.68 -11.18 -14.88
N ALA A 156 -1.44 -11.08 -13.78
CA ALA A 156 -2.83 -11.51 -13.72
C ALA A 156 -3.61 -10.67 -12.68
N LYS A 157 -4.93 -10.77 -12.68
CA LYS A 157 -5.76 -10.32 -11.56
C LYS A 157 -5.57 -11.26 -10.37
N PRO A 158 -5.78 -10.79 -9.13
CA PRO A 158 -5.71 -11.65 -7.94
C PRO A 158 -6.55 -12.91 -8.07
N GLU A 159 -7.80 -12.78 -8.54
CA GLU A 159 -8.71 -13.92 -8.68
C GLU A 159 -8.18 -14.99 -9.65
N GLU A 160 -7.52 -14.57 -10.74
CA GLU A 160 -6.92 -15.47 -11.72
C GLU A 160 -5.62 -16.09 -11.20
N LEU A 161 -4.85 -15.29 -10.45
CA LEU A 161 -3.56 -15.73 -9.92
C LEU A 161 -3.73 -16.77 -8.82
N PHE A 162 -4.62 -16.50 -7.87
CA PHE A 162 -4.83 -17.31 -6.67
C PHE A 162 -5.86 -18.44 -6.84
N ALA A 163 -6.50 -18.55 -8.01
CA ALA A 163 -7.39 -19.67 -8.33
C ALA A 163 -6.65 -21.01 -8.50
N SER A 164 -5.35 -20.99 -8.81
CA SER A 164 -4.54 -22.19 -9.07
C SER A 164 -3.42 -22.30 -8.05
N GLY A 165 -3.67 -23.03 -6.95
CA GLY A 165 -2.70 -23.23 -5.87
C GLY A 165 -1.40 -23.92 -6.33
N GLU A 166 -1.49 -24.92 -7.19
CA GLU A 166 -0.32 -25.64 -7.70
C GLU A 166 0.63 -24.74 -8.49
N ASP A 167 0.09 -23.80 -9.28
CA ASP A 167 0.89 -22.84 -10.04
C ASP A 167 1.69 -21.91 -9.12
N MET A 168 1.10 -21.49 -8.00
CA MET A 168 1.75 -20.62 -7.02
C MET A 168 2.90 -21.33 -6.32
N ILE A 169 2.68 -22.55 -5.86
CA ILE A 169 3.71 -23.38 -5.22
C ILE A 169 4.87 -23.64 -6.19
N ASN A 170 4.58 -23.95 -7.45
CA ASN A 170 5.60 -24.23 -8.48
C ASN A 170 6.50 -23.02 -8.77
N ILE A 171 6.00 -21.79 -8.58
CA ILE A 171 6.81 -20.57 -8.72
C ILE A 171 7.47 -20.12 -7.40
N GLY A 172 7.25 -20.87 -6.31
CA GLY A 172 7.87 -20.63 -5.00
C GLY A 172 7.15 -19.57 -4.17
N LEU A 173 5.87 -19.35 -4.43
CA LEU A 173 4.97 -18.51 -3.63
C LEU A 173 4.04 -19.39 -2.81
N ASP A 174 3.62 -18.85 -1.66
CA ASP A 174 2.57 -19.45 -0.83
C ASP A 174 1.18 -19.05 -1.34
N MET A 175 0.13 -19.51 -0.68
CA MET A 175 -1.24 -19.15 -0.97
C MET A 175 -1.76 -18.14 0.06
N PRO A 176 -2.64 -17.18 -0.33
CA PRO A 176 -3.33 -16.33 0.62
C PRO A 176 -4.06 -17.16 1.69
N PHE A 177 -4.16 -16.63 2.90
CA PHE A 177 -4.84 -17.30 4.01
C PHE A 177 -6.26 -17.77 3.63
N THR A 178 -7.03 -16.92 2.95
CA THR A 178 -8.39 -17.24 2.50
C THR A 178 -8.45 -18.43 1.54
N SER A 179 -7.45 -18.57 0.66
CA SER A 179 -7.37 -19.70 -0.27
C SER A 179 -7.09 -21.01 0.45
N ASN A 180 -6.14 -21.03 1.39
CA ASN A 180 -5.84 -22.20 2.21
C ASN A 180 -7.07 -22.61 3.04
N LEU A 181 -7.71 -21.65 3.73
CA LEU A 181 -8.90 -21.89 4.53
C LEU A 181 -10.07 -22.39 3.68
N ALA A 182 -10.29 -21.81 2.50
CA ALA A 182 -11.34 -22.27 1.58
C ALA A 182 -11.08 -23.69 1.06
N GLU A 183 -9.83 -24.08 0.84
CA GLU A 183 -9.46 -25.43 0.44
C GLU A 183 -9.74 -26.44 1.56
N ASP A 184 -9.30 -26.15 2.79
CA ASP A 184 -9.52 -26.99 3.96
C ASP A 184 -11.01 -27.21 4.26
N LEU A 185 -11.85 -26.18 4.08
CA LEU A 185 -13.28 -26.21 4.37
C LEU A 185 -14.15 -26.60 3.18
N ARG A 186 -13.57 -26.78 1.99
CA ARG A 186 -14.32 -26.97 0.74
C ARG A 186 -15.30 -28.15 0.79
N ALA A 187 -14.85 -29.30 1.28
CA ALA A 187 -15.67 -30.50 1.36
C ALA A 187 -16.81 -30.37 2.37
N ASP A 188 -16.54 -29.78 3.54
CA ASP A 188 -17.50 -29.67 4.64
C ASP A 188 -18.60 -28.66 4.34
N PHE A 189 -18.25 -27.55 3.67
CA PHE A 189 -19.15 -26.43 3.40
C PHE A 189 -19.56 -26.35 1.92
N ASN A 190 -19.16 -27.31 1.07
CA ASN A 190 -19.43 -27.31 -0.38
C ASN A 190 -19.11 -25.95 -1.02
N LEU A 191 -17.87 -25.44 -0.79
CA LEU A 191 -17.40 -24.19 -1.32
C LEU A 191 -17.02 -24.33 -2.81
N PRO A 192 -17.15 -23.24 -3.61
CA PRO A 192 -16.82 -23.28 -5.03
C PRO A 192 -15.30 -23.43 -5.27
N GLU A 193 -14.94 -24.03 -6.41
CA GLU A 193 -13.55 -24.13 -6.88
C GLU A 193 -13.08 -22.82 -7.55
N LYS A 194 -13.12 -21.71 -6.81
CA LYS A 194 -12.62 -20.42 -7.26
C LYS A 194 -11.95 -19.71 -6.11
N TYR A 195 -11.11 -18.74 -6.42
CA TYR A 195 -10.61 -17.81 -5.41
C TYR A 195 -11.79 -17.07 -4.75
N LEU A 196 -11.75 -16.98 -3.42
CA LEU A 196 -12.69 -16.23 -2.61
C LEU A 196 -11.88 -15.21 -1.79
N ASN A 197 -12.29 -13.96 -1.82
CA ASN A 197 -11.75 -12.98 -0.91
C ASN A 197 -12.33 -13.19 0.51
N GLU A 198 -11.83 -12.45 1.50
CA GLU A 198 -12.22 -12.62 2.90
C GLU A 198 -13.72 -12.40 3.11
N GLU A 199 -14.32 -11.39 2.49
CA GLU A 199 -15.75 -11.07 2.61
C GLU A 199 -16.60 -12.17 1.97
N GLU A 200 -16.27 -12.59 0.74
CA GLU A 200 -16.99 -13.66 0.04
C GLU A 200 -16.94 -15.00 0.79
N LEU A 201 -15.76 -15.35 1.33
CA LEU A 201 -15.60 -16.56 2.12
C LEU A 201 -16.42 -16.51 3.41
N ALA A 202 -16.36 -15.39 4.14
CA ALA A 202 -17.13 -15.20 5.37
C ALA A 202 -18.63 -15.25 5.13
N GLU A 203 -19.14 -14.61 4.07
CA GLU A 203 -20.56 -14.66 3.69
C GLU A 203 -21.01 -16.07 3.36
N LEU A 204 -20.26 -16.82 2.54
CA LEU A 204 -20.58 -18.18 2.18
C LEU A 204 -20.59 -19.13 3.39
N LEU A 205 -19.61 -19.00 4.28
CA LEU A 205 -19.57 -19.78 5.53
C LEU A 205 -20.76 -19.44 6.43
N ALA A 206 -21.10 -18.16 6.60
CA ALA A 206 -22.24 -17.73 7.40
C ALA A 206 -23.57 -18.26 6.84
N GLU A 207 -23.76 -18.29 5.53
CA GLU A 207 -24.95 -18.86 4.89
C GLU A 207 -25.06 -20.38 5.11
N ARG A 208 -23.93 -21.10 5.07
CA ARG A 208 -23.90 -22.56 5.25
C ARG A 208 -24.10 -22.98 6.69
N LEU A 209 -23.59 -22.19 7.67
CA LEU A 209 -23.78 -22.44 9.10
C LEU A 209 -25.21 -22.17 9.61
N ARG A 210 -26.01 -21.40 8.86
CA ARG A 210 -27.42 -21.13 9.19
C ARG A 210 -28.40 -22.21 8.71
N LYS A 211 -27.94 -23.14 7.89
CA LYS A 211 -28.71 -24.25 7.35
C LYS A 211 -28.45 -25.52 8.13
#